data_b970b6b6e8c7fd6d7eed96bc5330c5d8
#
_entry.id   b970b6b6e8c7fd6d7eed96bc5330c5d8
#
_cell.length_a   1.000
_cell.length_b   1.000
_cell.length_c   1.000
_cell.angle_alpha   90.00
_cell.angle_beta   90.00
_cell.angle_gamma   90.00
#
_symmetry.space_group_name_H-M   'P 1'
#
loop_
_entity.id
_entity.type
_entity.pdbx_description
1 polymer ?
#
loop_
_entity_poly.entity_id
_entity_poly.type
_entity_poly.pdbx_seq_one_letter_code
_entity_poly.pdbx_strand_id
1 'polypeptide(L)'
;MTATNAREDFRHSALVIAGHGSTLNPDSSAPTHQHARRIRDTGIFQEVAVCFWKEEPAFAEVLRTIDSQTVYVVPNFISEGYFTRTVIPREMGLDGPTTHRDGRVIHYCEPTGNHPLMTSLLIRHAKATAGGVPPRETSLFIVGHGTGLDQNSAAAARWQAERIAELGEFAEVFPAYMEEAPFIADWHTTASMPHVVVVPFFISDGLHSYQDIPVLLGIREETGPAASQTDAFLENPHHLRGRELYYSGAIGSAPEFAEVIIDQARRFGA
;
A
#
# COMPACT_ATOMS: atom_id res chain seq x y z
N MET A 1 -38.92 -0.30 6.17
CA MET A 1 -38.31 0.91 5.61
C MET A 1 -36.91 0.52 5.13
N THR A 2 -36.76 0.24 3.84
CA THR A 2 -35.53 -0.15 3.18
C THR A 2 -34.68 1.11 3.04
N ALA A 3 -33.55 1.15 3.76
CA ALA A 3 -32.53 2.16 3.54
C ALA A 3 -31.97 1.95 2.11
N THR A 4 -32.39 2.80 1.20
CA THR A 4 -31.80 2.91 -0.13
C THR A 4 -30.40 3.45 0.11
N ASN A 5 -29.38 2.60 0.00
CA ASN A 5 -27.99 3.02 -0.11
C ASN A 5 -27.88 3.91 -1.35
N ALA A 6 -28.04 5.21 -1.19
CA ALA A 6 -27.69 6.17 -2.20
C ALA A 6 -26.18 5.99 -2.42
N ARG A 7 -25.79 5.36 -3.55
CA ARG A 7 -24.39 5.41 -4.01
C ARG A 7 -24.06 6.89 -4.12
N GLU A 8 -23.17 7.35 -3.27
CA GLU A 8 -22.70 8.72 -3.30
C GLU A 8 -22.20 9.03 -4.71
N ASP A 9 -22.74 10.05 -5.32
CA ASP A 9 -22.42 10.41 -6.70
C ASP A 9 -21.17 11.29 -6.71
N PHE A 10 -19.99 10.67 -6.89
CA PHE A 10 -18.72 11.37 -6.94
C PHE A 10 -18.46 12.19 -8.21
N ARG A 11 -19.43 12.21 -9.17
CA ARG A 11 -19.28 12.94 -10.45
C ARG A 11 -19.15 14.44 -10.31
N HIS A 12 -19.38 14.98 -9.12
CA HIS A 12 -19.21 16.39 -8.79
C HIS A 12 -18.18 16.60 -7.67
N SER A 13 -17.40 15.59 -7.39
CA SER A 13 -16.41 15.60 -6.31
C SER A 13 -15.00 15.40 -6.85
N ALA A 14 -14.02 15.93 -6.12
CA ALA A 14 -12.62 15.67 -6.35
C ALA A 14 -12.07 14.57 -5.43
N LEU A 15 -11.15 13.77 -5.92
CA LEU A 15 -10.30 12.89 -5.15
C LEU A 15 -8.88 13.46 -5.11
N VAL A 16 -8.33 13.62 -3.92
CA VAL A 16 -6.92 13.98 -3.69
C VAL A 16 -6.22 12.79 -3.03
N ILE A 17 -5.18 12.25 -3.67
CA ILE A 17 -4.38 11.15 -3.13
C ILE A 17 -3.12 11.74 -2.54
N ALA A 18 -2.95 11.66 -1.22
CA ALA A 18 -1.85 12.26 -0.48
C ALA A 18 -0.79 11.21 -0.14
N GLY A 19 0.41 11.31 -0.71
CA GLY A 19 1.53 10.39 -0.51
C GLY A 19 2.74 11.04 0.16
N HIS A 20 3.75 10.22 0.49
CA HIS A 20 4.99 10.74 1.06
C HIS A 20 5.89 11.38 -0.01
N GLY A 21 6.06 10.71 -1.15
CA GLY A 21 7.05 11.08 -2.16
C GLY A 21 8.49 10.88 -1.70
N SER A 22 9.46 11.22 -2.54
CA SER A 22 10.88 11.17 -2.22
C SER A 22 11.68 12.13 -3.09
N THR A 23 12.62 12.85 -2.50
CA THR A 23 13.58 13.67 -3.26
C THR A 23 14.72 12.86 -3.88
N LEU A 24 14.84 11.58 -3.50
CA LEU A 24 15.96 10.72 -3.88
C LEU A 24 15.56 9.62 -4.87
N ASN A 25 14.31 9.17 -4.83
CA ASN A 25 13.84 8.06 -5.64
C ASN A 25 12.47 8.39 -6.26
N PRO A 26 12.41 8.65 -7.57
CA PRO A 26 11.16 8.96 -8.28
C PRO A 26 10.17 7.80 -8.28
N ASP A 27 10.63 6.56 -8.07
CA ASP A 27 9.74 5.39 -8.01
C ASP A 27 8.83 5.41 -6.78
N SER A 28 9.16 6.22 -5.77
CA SER A 28 8.35 6.35 -4.56
C SER A 28 6.96 6.94 -4.83
N SER A 29 6.84 7.89 -5.75
CA SER A 29 5.57 8.53 -6.12
C SER A 29 4.91 7.90 -7.35
N ALA A 30 5.67 7.18 -8.17
CA ALA A 30 5.21 6.61 -9.43
C ALA A 30 3.91 5.77 -9.31
N PRO A 31 3.75 4.85 -8.33
CA PRO A 31 2.49 4.11 -8.16
C PRO A 31 1.31 5.03 -7.85
N THR A 32 1.48 6.04 -7.00
CA THR A 32 0.43 7.02 -6.68
C THR A 32 -0.06 7.75 -7.94
N HIS A 33 0.87 8.17 -8.80
CA HIS A 33 0.54 8.78 -10.10
C HIS A 33 -0.17 7.80 -11.03
N GLN A 34 0.24 6.53 -11.04
CA GLN A 34 -0.40 5.48 -11.85
C GLN A 34 -1.84 5.22 -11.38
N HIS A 35 -2.07 5.13 -10.07
CA HIS A 35 -3.40 4.98 -9.51
C HIS A 35 -4.29 6.17 -9.84
N ALA A 36 -3.76 7.40 -9.70
CA ALA A 36 -4.51 8.60 -10.08
C ALA A 36 -4.92 8.60 -11.55
N ARG A 37 -4.04 8.17 -12.47
CA ARG A 37 -4.39 8.01 -13.90
C ARG A 37 -5.50 6.98 -14.09
N ARG A 38 -5.37 5.77 -13.50
CA ARG A 38 -6.40 4.73 -13.58
C ARG A 38 -7.73 5.21 -13.06
N ILE A 39 -7.75 5.93 -11.94
CA ILE A 39 -8.98 6.45 -11.34
C ILE A 39 -9.61 7.52 -12.23
N ARG A 40 -8.82 8.42 -12.84
CA ARG A 40 -9.33 9.40 -13.83
C ARG A 40 -10.01 8.70 -15.00
N ASP A 41 -9.41 7.65 -15.51
CA ASP A 41 -9.94 6.89 -16.66
C ASP A 41 -11.29 6.25 -16.35
N THR A 42 -11.64 6.02 -15.08
CA THR A 42 -12.97 5.50 -14.69
C THR A 42 -14.08 6.54 -14.79
N GLY A 43 -13.75 7.83 -14.76
CA GLY A 43 -14.73 8.92 -14.73
C GLY A 43 -15.62 8.96 -13.47
N ILE A 44 -15.22 8.25 -12.38
CA ILE A 44 -16.00 8.22 -11.13
C ILE A 44 -15.97 9.58 -10.44
N PHE A 45 -14.81 10.24 -10.39
CA PHE A 45 -14.62 11.57 -9.83
C PHE A 45 -14.52 12.62 -10.94
N GLN A 46 -15.00 13.83 -10.66
CA GLN A 46 -14.84 14.97 -11.57
C GLN A 46 -13.37 15.35 -11.75
N GLU A 47 -12.64 15.33 -10.65
CA GLU A 47 -11.22 15.68 -10.59
C GLU A 47 -10.47 14.62 -9.78
N VAL A 48 -9.25 14.29 -10.20
CA VAL A 48 -8.33 13.43 -9.43
C VAL A 48 -6.97 14.08 -9.40
N ALA A 49 -6.50 14.45 -8.23
CA ALA A 49 -5.19 15.05 -8.00
C ALA A 49 -4.32 14.17 -7.10
N VAL A 50 -3.03 14.41 -7.14
CA VAL A 50 -2.05 13.83 -6.22
C VAL A 50 -1.29 14.93 -5.51
N CYS A 51 -0.82 14.68 -4.31
CA CYS A 51 0.10 15.58 -3.61
C CYS A 51 1.03 14.79 -2.69
N PHE A 52 2.17 15.41 -2.36
CA PHE A 52 3.23 14.73 -1.63
C PHE A 52 3.85 15.63 -0.56
N TRP A 53 4.52 14.99 0.40
CA TRP A 53 5.34 15.69 1.39
C TRP A 53 6.70 16.11 0.84
N LYS A 54 7.31 15.27 -0.02
CA LYS A 54 8.68 15.46 -0.51
C LYS A 54 8.78 15.82 -1.99
N GLU A 55 7.67 15.94 -2.69
CA GLU A 55 7.59 16.25 -4.13
C GLU A 55 6.44 17.22 -4.39
N GLU A 56 6.46 17.86 -5.55
CA GLU A 56 5.32 18.66 -6.03
C GLU A 56 4.29 17.79 -6.77
N PRO A 57 2.99 18.14 -6.67
CA PRO A 57 2.44 19.25 -5.87
C PRO A 57 2.49 18.97 -4.36
N ALA A 58 2.84 20.00 -3.57
CA ALA A 58 2.92 19.88 -2.12
C ALA A 58 1.51 19.81 -1.46
N PHE A 59 1.42 19.24 -0.26
CA PHE A 59 0.17 19.16 0.51
C PHE A 59 -0.51 20.52 0.68
N ALA A 60 0.26 21.58 0.95
CA ALA A 60 -0.26 22.94 1.18
C ALA A 60 -0.89 23.57 -0.06
N GLU A 61 -0.58 23.09 -1.25
CA GLU A 61 -0.93 23.73 -2.51
C GLU A 61 -2.05 23.04 -3.28
N VAL A 62 -2.16 21.70 -3.17
CA VAL A 62 -3.06 20.90 -4.00
C VAL A 62 -4.52 21.35 -3.93
N LEU A 63 -5.02 21.75 -2.77
CA LEU A 63 -6.41 22.21 -2.63
C LEU A 63 -6.71 23.50 -3.39
N ARG A 64 -5.69 24.30 -3.76
CA ARG A 64 -5.86 25.50 -4.57
C ARG A 64 -6.09 25.19 -6.04
N THR A 65 -5.69 24.00 -6.49
CA THR A 65 -5.83 23.55 -7.89
C THR A 65 -7.13 22.79 -8.16
N ILE A 66 -7.95 22.57 -7.13
CA ILE A 66 -9.22 21.84 -7.21
C ILE A 66 -10.38 22.84 -7.35
N ASP A 67 -11.25 22.60 -8.32
CA ASP A 67 -12.45 23.43 -8.53
C ASP A 67 -13.70 22.86 -7.83
N SER A 68 -13.76 21.56 -7.62
CA SER A 68 -14.88 20.87 -6.97
C SER A 68 -15.14 21.38 -5.55
N GLN A 69 -16.43 21.49 -5.19
CA GLN A 69 -16.84 21.92 -3.85
C GLN A 69 -16.71 20.80 -2.81
N THR A 70 -16.84 19.55 -3.22
CA THR A 70 -16.65 18.38 -2.35
C THR A 70 -15.33 17.70 -2.70
N VAL A 71 -14.46 17.51 -1.72
CA VAL A 71 -13.12 16.95 -1.92
C VAL A 71 -12.91 15.80 -0.94
N TYR A 72 -12.51 14.64 -1.45
CA TYR A 72 -12.08 13.50 -0.65
C TYR A 72 -10.57 13.43 -0.66
N VAL A 73 -9.94 13.54 0.51
CA VAL A 73 -8.50 13.40 0.69
C VAL A 73 -8.22 12.01 1.24
N VAL A 74 -7.57 11.17 0.44
CA VAL A 74 -7.19 9.79 0.82
C VAL A 74 -5.69 9.73 1.07
N PRO A 75 -5.25 9.53 2.33
CA PRO A 75 -3.85 9.28 2.64
C PRO A 75 -3.39 7.94 2.06
N ASN A 76 -2.46 7.99 1.11
CA ASN A 76 -1.84 6.80 0.52
C ASN A 76 -0.65 6.36 1.37
N PHE A 77 -0.96 5.78 2.55
CA PHE A 77 -0.03 5.31 3.56
C PHE A 77 -0.43 3.91 4.03
N ILE A 78 0.57 3.10 4.37
CA ILE A 78 0.36 1.70 4.78
C ILE A 78 -0.25 1.58 6.18
N SER A 79 -0.09 2.59 7.01
CA SER A 79 -0.60 2.62 8.38
C SER A 79 -0.94 4.03 8.81
N GLU A 80 -1.74 4.13 9.86
CA GLU A 80 -1.96 5.37 10.56
C GLU A 80 -0.74 5.73 11.41
N GLY A 81 -0.29 6.99 11.35
CA GLY A 81 0.90 7.44 12.05
C GLY A 81 1.05 8.95 12.06
N TYR A 82 2.24 9.45 12.36
CA TYR A 82 2.53 10.89 12.47
C TYR A 82 2.13 11.67 11.20
N PHE A 83 2.39 11.13 10.02
CA PHE A 83 2.03 11.81 8.78
C PHE A 83 0.52 11.95 8.62
N THR A 84 -0.23 10.87 8.81
CA THR A 84 -1.67 10.86 8.60
C THR A 84 -2.45 11.57 9.71
N ARG A 85 -1.95 11.54 10.96
CA ARG A 85 -2.61 12.20 12.10
C ARG A 85 -2.24 13.66 12.27
N THR A 86 -1.03 14.06 11.83
CA THR A 86 -0.49 15.39 12.16
C THR A 86 -0.07 16.17 10.93
N VAL A 87 0.81 15.61 10.07
CA VAL A 87 1.43 16.38 8.98
C VAL A 87 0.41 16.75 7.92
N ILE A 88 -0.30 15.76 7.35
CA ILE A 88 -1.28 16.03 6.30
C ILE A 88 -2.38 16.98 6.77
N PRO A 89 -3.06 16.76 7.92
CA PRO A 89 -4.05 17.70 8.42
C PRO A 89 -3.51 19.12 8.60
N ARG A 90 -2.33 19.27 9.21
CA ARG A 90 -1.70 20.58 9.43
C ARG A 90 -1.40 21.30 8.11
N GLU A 91 -0.72 20.64 7.18
CA GLU A 91 -0.28 21.25 5.92
C GLU A 91 -1.45 21.59 5.00
N MET A 92 -2.50 20.81 5.00
CA MET A 92 -3.71 21.05 4.23
C MET A 92 -4.72 21.95 4.96
N GLY A 93 -4.47 22.29 6.23
CA GLY A 93 -5.38 23.09 7.07
C GLY A 93 -6.72 22.39 7.31
N LEU A 94 -6.67 21.06 7.62
CA LEU A 94 -7.85 20.27 7.91
C LEU A 94 -8.17 20.31 9.41
N ASP A 95 -9.48 20.39 9.73
CA ASP A 95 -10.02 20.39 11.08
C ASP A 95 -10.95 19.18 11.25
N GLY A 96 -10.37 18.09 11.72
CA GLY A 96 -11.07 16.81 11.90
C GLY A 96 -11.39 16.06 10.59
N PRO A 97 -12.30 15.08 10.64
CA PRO A 97 -12.63 14.24 9.49
C PRO A 97 -13.34 15.01 8.36
N THR A 98 -14.05 16.07 8.69
CA THR A 98 -14.72 16.95 7.71
C THR A 98 -14.41 18.41 8.03
N THR A 99 -13.82 19.08 7.05
CA THR A 99 -13.47 20.51 7.13
C THR A 99 -14.37 21.32 6.18
N HIS A 100 -14.97 22.37 6.69
CA HIS A 100 -15.73 23.35 5.89
C HIS A 100 -14.88 24.62 5.73
N ARG A 101 -14.45 24.93 4.51
CA ARG A 101 -13.61 26.10 4.24
C ARG A 101 -13.86 26.65 2.84
N ASP A 102 -14.02 27.97 2.72
CA ASP A 102 -14.18 28.72 1.47
C ASP A 102 -15.27 28.13 0.55
N GLY A 103 -16.42 27.75 1.13
CA GLY A 103 -17.54 27.13 0.42
C GLY A 103 -17.32 25.66 0.01
N ARG A 104 -16.22 25.05 0.43
CA ARG A 104 -15.90 23.65 0.17
C ARG A 104 -16.12 22.77 1.39
N VAL A 105 -16.44 21.51 1.12
CA VAL A 105 -16.48 20.42 2.09
C VAL A 105 -15.31 19.48 1.78
N ILE A 106 -14.39 19.31 2.71
CA ILE A 106 -13.21 18.47 2.54
C ILE A 106 -13.32 17.30 3.52
N HIS A 107 -13.41 16.09 3.00
CA HIS A 107 -13.47 14.85 3.73
C HIS A 107 -12.07 14.23 3.81
N TYR A 108 -11.56 14.05 5.02
CA TYR A 108 -10.27 13.40 5.29
C TYR A 108 -10.50 11.94 5.63
N CYS A 109 -10.13 11.05 4.72
CA CYS A 109 -10.36 9.62 4.83
C CYS A 109 -9.28 8.93 5.68
N GLU A 110 -9.53 7.68 6.06
CA GLU A 110 -8.54 6.80 6.69
C GLU A 110 -7.42 6.42 5.70
N PRO A 111 -6.22 6.02 6.19
CA PRO A 111 -5.15 5.52 5.34
C PRO A 111 -5.52 4.23 4.61
N THR A 112 -4.97 4.05 3.41
CA THR A 112 -5.26 2.91 2.53
C THR A 112 -4.84 1.56 3.09
N GLY A 113 -3.75 1.49 3.88
CA GLY A 113 -3.23 0.22 4.40
C GLY A 113 -4.15 -0.48 5.40
N ASN A 114 -5.00 0.26 6.09
CA ASN A 114 -5.99 -0.29 7.05
C ASN A 114 -7.30 -0.72 6.39
N HIS A 115 -7.41 -0.58 5.07
CA HIS A 115 -8.65 -0.85 4.35
C HIS A 115 -8.99 -2.35 4.30
N PRO A 116 -10.26 -2.77 4.51
CA PRO A 116 -10.63 -4.19 4.48
C PRO A 116 -10.37 -4.91 3.15
N LEU A 117 -10.43 -4.19 2.02
CA LEU A 117 -10.09 -4.77 0.71
C LEU A 117 -8.60 -5.14 0.60
N MET A 118 -7.73 -4.62 1.47
CA MET A 118 -6.31 -4.90 1.46
C MET A 118 -6.02 -6.40 1.65
N THR A 119 -6.73 -7.06 2.55
CA THR A 119 -6.58 -8.52 2.78
C THR A 119 -6.82 -9.30 1.48
N SER A 120 -7.92 -9.04 0.79
CA SER A 120 -8.23 -9.73 -0.47
C SER A 120 -7.26 -9.35 -1.60
N LEU A 121 -6.77 -8.12 -1.61
CA LEU A 121 -5.77 -7.66 -2.57
C LEU A 121 -4.44 -8.39 -2.36
N LEU A 122 -3.96 -8.50 -1.12
CA LEU A 122 -2.75 -9.26 -0.76
C LEU A 122 -2.84 -10.73 -1.20
N ILE A 123 -3.98 -11.37 -0.97
CA ILE A 123 -4.21 -12.76 -1.38
C ILE A 123 -4.13 -12.89 -2.91
N ARG A 124 -4.82 -12.03 -3.66
CA ARG A 124 -4.79 -12.05 -5.13
C ARG A 124 -3.38 -11.79 -5.66
N HIS A 125 -2.69 -10.80 -5.09
CA HIS A 125 -1.33 -10.44 -5.47
C HIS A 125 -0.34 -11.58 -5.22
N ALA A 126 -0.41 -12.23 -4.05
CA ALA A 126 0.43 -13.38 -3.73
C ALA A 126 0.18 -14.56 -4.68
N LYS A 127 -1.09 -14.87 -4.99
CA LYS A 127 -1.44 -15.93 -5.94
C LYS A 127 -0.96 -15.62 -7.37
N ALA A 128 -1.07 -14.39 -7.80
CA ALA A 128 -0.57 -13.95 -9.12
C ALA A 128 0.95 -14.06 -9.20
N THR A 129 1.67 -13.68 -8.16
CA THR A 129 3.14 -13.80 -8.07
C THR A 129 3.60 -15.25 -8.16
N ALA A 130 2.89 -16.17 -7.50
CA ALA A 130 3.24 -17.60 -7.48
C ALA A 130 2.88 -18.36 -8.78
N GLY A 131 2.20 -17.73 -9.74
CA GLY A 131 2.03 -18.28 -11.10
C GLY A 131 1.31 -19.63 -11.20
N GLY A 132 0.39 -19.94 -10.28
CA GLY A 132 -0.42 -21.18 -10.31
C GLY A 132 0.05 -22.27 -9.32
N VAL A 133 1.03 -21.98 -8.48
CA VAL A 133 1.41 -22.84 -7.34
C VAL A 133 0.22 -22.96 -6.37
N PRO A 134 -0.08 -24.19 -5.85
CA PRO A 134 -1.18 -24.36 -4.92
C PRO A 134 -0.96 -23.58 -3.61
N PRO A 135 -1.88 -22.71 -3.19
CA PRO A 135 -1.73 -21.99 -1.92
C PRO A 135 -1.61 -22.91 -0.70
N ARG A 136 -2.18 -24.13 -0.79
CA ARG A 136 -2.07 -25.16 0.26
C ARG A 136 -0.67 -25.79 0.40
N GLU A 137 0.22 -25.49 -0.51
CA GLU A 137 1.64 -25.92 -0.49
C GLU A 137 2.57 -24.70 -0.36
N THR A 138 2.03 -23.55 0.08
CA THR A 138 2.72 -22.27 0.10
C THR A 138 2.75 -21.67 1.50
N SER A 139 3.93 -21.20 1.92
CA SER A 139 4.14 -20.29 3.05
C SER A 139 4.13 -18.85 2.54
N LEU A 140 3.20 -18.02 3.00
CA LEU A 140 3.07 -16.61 2.63
C LEU A 140 3.69 -15.72 3.71
N PHE A 141 4.58 -14.80 3.32
CA PHE A 141 5.13 -13.76 4.18
C PHE A 141 4.60 -12.39 3.77
N ILE A 142 4.01 -11.67 4.73
CA ILE A 142 3.65 -10.25 4.60
C ILE A 142 4.74 -9.44 5.28
N VAL A 143 5.53 -8.70 4.49
CA VAL A 143 6.74 -8.05 4.99
C VAL A 143 6.52 -6.56 5.22
N GLY A 144 6.58 -6.15 6.49
CA GLY A 144 6.61 -4.75 6.91
C GLY A 144 8.02 -4.24 7.18
N HIS A 145 8.17 -2.93 7.41
CA HIS A 145 9.46 -2.34 7.77
C HIS A 145 9.91 -2.82 9.16
N GLY A 146 9.04 -2.67 10.16
CA GLY A 146 9.33 -3.09 11.53
C GLY A 146 10.36 -2.17 12.19
N THR A 147 9.99 -0.94 12.51
CA THR A 147 10.89 -0.06 13.28
C THR A 147 10.39 0.08 14.70
N GLY A 148 11.28 0.06 15.68
CA GLY A 148 10.95 0.36 17.07
C GLY A 148 10.42 1.80 17.30
N LEU A 149 10.49 2.65 16.27
CA LEU A 149 10.03 4.04 16.29
C LEU A 149 8.56 4.19 15.86
N ASP A 150 8.02 3.26 15.05
CA ASP A 150 6.62 3.26 14.61
C ASP A 150 6.02 1.85 14.70
N GLN A 151 5.42 1.55 15.84
CA GLN A 151 4.75 0.26 16.09
C GLN A 151 3.53 0.04 15.18
N ASN A 152 2.98 1.08 14.55
CA ASN A 152 1.76 0.97 13.75
C ASN A 152 2.01 0.26 12.41
N SER A 153 3.18 0.45 11.79
CA SER A 153 3.49 -0.22 10.51
C SER A 153 3.67 -1.73 10.71
N ALA A 154 4.34 -2.13 11.80
CA ALA A 154 4.46 -3.54 12.18
C ALA A 154 3.10 -4.15 12.54
N ALA A 155 2.28 -3.41 13.30
CA ALA A 155 0.93 -3.84 13.65
C ALA A 155 0.04 -4.05 12.42
N ALA A 156 0.13 -3.17 11.42
CA ALA A 156 -0.64 -3.29 10.18
C ALA A 156 -0.27 -4.56 9.37
N ALA A 157 1.01 -4.83 9.19
CA ALA A 157 1.47 -6.06 8.51
C ALA A 157 1.04 -7.32 9.27
N ARG A 158 1.17 -7.31 10.60
CA ARG A 158 0.73 -8.42 11.46
C ARG A 158 -0.77 -8.66 11.33
N TRP A 159 -1.56 -7.61 11.42
CA TRP A 159 -3.01 -7.71 11.30
C TRP A 159 -3.43 -8.30 9.96
N GLN A 160 -2.79 -7.88 8.85
CA GLN A 160 -3.07 -8.46 7.54
C GLN A 160 -2.70 -9.95 7.47
N ALA A 161 -1.54 -10.33 8.00
CA ALA A 161 -1.11 -11.72 8.03
C ALA A 161 -2.08 -12.59 8.85
N GLU A 162 -2.53 -12.13 10.02
CA GLU A 162 -3.51 -12.81 10.86
C GLU A 162 -4.85 -12.98 10.13
N ARG A 163 -5.35 -11.92 9.48
CA ARG A 163 -6.60 -11.98 8.71
C ARG A 163 -6.51 -12.96 7.54
N ILE A 164 -5.39 -12.99 6.82
CA ILE A 164 -5.18 -13.95 5.72
C ILE A 164 -5.11 -15.38 6.28
N ALA A 165 -4.44 -15.59 7.41
CA ALA A 165 -4.35 -16.89 8.07
C ALA A 165 -5.73 -17.40 8.50
N GLU A 166 -6.59 -16.55 9.06
CA GLU A 166 -7.97 -16.89 9.45
C GLU A 166 -8.81 -17.40 8.26
N LEU A 167 -8.59 -16.85 7.06
CA LEU A 167 -9.27 -17.30 5.84
C LEU A 167 -8.83 -18.69 5.38
N GLY A 168 -7.66 -19.15 5.86
CA GLY A 168 -7.18 -20.50 5.65
C GLY A 168 -6.91 -20.86 4.18
N GLU A 169 -6.60 -19.89 3.32
CA GLU A 169 -6.33 -20.13 1.91
C GLU A 169 -4.91 -20.66 1.64
N PHE A 170 -3.93 -20.20 2.41
CA PHE A 170 -2.54 -20.67 2.35
C PHE A 170 -2.29 -21.73 3.42
N ALA A 171 -1.24 -22.54 3.21
CA ALA A 171 -0.80 -23.51 4.22
C ALA A 171 -0.32 -22.82 5.48
N GLU A 172 0.47 -21.75 5.29
CA GLU A 172 1.08 -20.94 6.35
C GLU A 172 1.05 -19.48 5.97
N VAL A 173 0.84 -18.59 6.95
CA VAL A 173 0.92 -17.13 6.75
C VAL A 173 1.66 -16.51 7.92
N PHE A 174 2.67 -15.71 7.62
CA PHE A 174 3.53 -15.08 8.61
C PHE A 174 3.67 -13.58 8.38
N PRO A 175 3.58 -12.74 9.41
CA PRO A 175 4.18 -11.42 9.37
C PRO A 175 5.70 -11.56 9.47
N ALA A 176 6.44 -10.71 8.77
CA ALA A 176 7.89 -10.61 8.93
C ALA A 176 8.34 -9.16 8.72
N TYR A 177 9.53 -8.83 9.22
CA TYR A 177 10.02 -7.46 9.21
C TYR A 177 11.49 -7.40 8.80
N MET A 178 11.91 -6.21 8.36
CA MET A 178 13.28 -5.96 7.98
C MET A 178 14.17 -5.70 9.20
N GLU A 179 13.67 -4.93 10.20
CA GLU A 179 14.46 -4.37 11.29
C GLU A 179 14.07 -4.88 12.69
N GLU A 180 13.02 -5.70 12.81
CA GLU A 180 12.62 -6.33 14.08
C GLU A 180 12.16 -7.78 13.90
N ALA A 181 12.08 -8.52 14.99
CA ALA A 181 11.58 -9.89 14.95
C ALA A 181 10.03 -9.96 14.78
N PRO A 182 9.53 -10.96 14.05
CA PRO A 182 10.27 -11.98 13.29
C PRO A 182 10.94 -11.40 12.03
N PHE A 183 12.24 -11.63 11.91
CA PHE A 183 13.01 -11.09 10.78
C PHE A 183 12.70 -11.84 9.49
N ILE A 184 12.56 -11.11 8.38
CA ILE A 184 12.39 -11.72 7.06
C ILE A 184 13.63 -12.53 6.64
N ALA A 185 14.82 -12.16 7.11
CA ALA A 185 16.06 -12.91 6.86
C ALA A 185 15.98 -14.36 7.35
N ASP A 186 15.16 -14.65 8.36
CA ASP A 186 14.96 -15.97 8.94
C ASP A 186 13.83 -16.79 8.26
N TRP A 187 13.33 -16.35 7.11
CA TRP A 187 12.22 -16.97 6.40
C TRP A 187 12.42 -18.48 6.20
N HIS A 188 13.66 -18.91 5.92
CA HIS A 188 14.00 -20.29 5.61
C HIS A 188 13.92 -21.24 6.81
N THR A 189 13.98 -20.71 8.04
CA THR A 189 13.77 -21.46 9.29
C THR A 189 12.31 -21.47 9.71
N THR A 190 11.54 -20.49 9.27
CA THR A 190 10.13 -20.30 9.62
C THR A 190 9.21 -21.06 8.67
N ALA A 191 9.47 -20.96 7.35
CA ALA A 191 8.66 -21.64 6.35
C ALA A 191 8.86 -23.16 6.38
N SER A 192 7.77 -23.93 6.35
CA SER A 192 7.83 -25.39 6.22
C SER A 192 7.43 -25.91 4.83
N MET A 193 6.74 -25.10 4.04
CA MET A 193 6.24 -25.47 2.71
C MET A 193 7.33 -25.41 1.64
N PRO A 194 7.19 -26.18 0.53
CA PRO A 194 8.15 -26.17 -0.58
C PRO A 194 8.16 -24.85 -1.34
N HIS A 195 7.03 -24.13 -1.34
CA HIS A 195 6.86 -22.84 -2.01
C HIS A 195 6.73 -21.72 -0.99
N VAL A 196 7.41 -20.63 -1.23
CA VAL A 196 7.41 -19.45 -0.35
C VAL A 196 7.05 -18.23 -1.20
N VAL A 197 6.05 -17.47 -0.79
CA VAL A 197 5.70 -16.20 -1.42
C VAL A 197 5.97 -15.08 -0.44
N VAL A 198 6.67 -14.06 -0.90
CA VAL A 198 7.00 -12.87 -0.08
C VAL A 198 6.40 -11.64 -0.73
N VAL A 199 5.52 -10.95 0.01
CA VAL A 199 4.83 -9.73 -0.43
C VAL A 199 5.24 -8.57 0.48
N PRO A 200 6.00 -7.58 -0.04
CA PRO A 200 6.27 -6.35 0.68
C PRO A 200 4.98 -5.55 0.90
N PHE A 201 4.69 -5.25 2.16
CA PHE A 201 3.53 -4.46 2.57
C PHE A 201 3.92 -2.98 2.64
N PHE A 202 4.21 -2.39 1.47
CA PHE A 202 4.59 -1.00 1.26
C PHE A 202 3.70 -0.32 0.22
N ILE A 203 3.66 1.01 0.24
CA ILE A 203 2.86 1.82 -0.71
C ILE A 203 3.51 1.89 -2.10
N SER A 204 4.81 1.73 -2.17
CA SER A 204 5.57 1.81 -3.43
C SER A 204 6.78 0.90 -3.40
N ASP A 205 7.26 0.54 -4.58
CA ASP A 205 8.57 -0.04 -4.74
C ASP A 205 9.63 1.05 -4.61
N GLY A 206 10.50 0.89 -3.64
CA GLY A 206 11.60 1.79 -3.34
C GLY A 206 12.86 1.01 -2.99
N LEU A 207 13.84 1.65 -2.35
CA LEU A 207 15.10 1.02 -1.96
C LEU A 207 14.88 -0.29 -1.20
N HIS A 208 13.90 -0.33 -0.30
CA HIS A 208 13.60 -1.54 0.47
C HIS A 208 13.17 -2.72 -0.41
N SER A 209 12.25 -2.49 -1.37
CA SER A 209 11.79 -3.55 -2.27
C SER A 209 12.83 -3.96 -3.30
N TYR A 210 13.66 -3.02 -3.77
CA TYR A 210 14.66 -3.31 -4.81
C TYR A 210 15.99 -3.82 -4.27
N GLN A 211 16.39 -3.42 -3.07
CA GLN A 211 17.72 -3.66 -2.53
C GLN A 211 17.70 -4.44 -1.23
N ASP A 212 17.07 -3.92 -0.18
CA ASP A 212 17.22 -4.46 1.16
C ASP A 212 16.57 -5.84 1.31
N ILE A 213 15.30 -5.97 0.91
CA ILE A 213 14.59 -7.26 1.03
C ILE A 213 15.20 -8.35 0.15
N PRO A 214 15.58 -8.12 -1.12
CA PRO A 214 16.31 -9.13 -1.91
C PRO A 214 17.60 -9.64 -1.26
N VAL A 215 18.35 -8.77 -0.58
CA VAL A 215 19.54 -9.17 0.18
C VAL A 215 19.16 -9.99 1.43
N LEU A 216 18.16 -9.53 2.20
CA LEU A 216 17.67 -10.25 3.38
C LEU A 216 17.11 -11.64 3.03
N LEU A 217 16.53 -11.80 1.85
CA LEU A 217 16.04 -13.09 1.35
C LEU A 217 17.15 -14.01 0.83
N GLY A 218 18.34 -13.46 0.51
CA GLY A 218 19.44 -14.16 -0.14
C GLY A 218 19.25 -14.29 -1.65
N ILE A 219 18.40 -13.49 -2.26
CA ILE A 219 18.26 -13.38 -3.73
C ILE A 219 19.50 -12.70 -4.32
N ARG A 220 20.09 -11.76 -3.57
CA ARG A 220 21.29 -11.01 -3.93
C ARG A 220 22.31 -11.06 -2.79
N GLU A 221 23.59 -10.95 -3.13
CA GLU A 221 24.68 -10.90 -2.14
C GLU A 221 24.89 -9.49 -1.59
N GLU A 222 24.66 -8.45 -2.41
CA GLU A 222 24.89 -7.05 -2.08
C GLU A 222 23.77 -6.15 -2.65
N THR A 223 23.61 -4.97 -2.04
CA THR A 223 22.76 -3.92 -2.59
C THR A 223 23.39 -3.36 -3.87
N GLY A 224 22.64 -3.37 -4.97
CA GLY A 224 23.07 -2.80 -6.23
C GLY A 224 22.94 -1.27 -6.27
N PRO A 225 23.23 -0.61 -7.40
CA PRO A 225 22.99 0.81 -7.57
C PRO A 225 21.49 1.15 -7.39
N ALA A 226 21.21 2.35 -6.87
CA ALA A 226 19.87 2.83 -6.50
C ALA A 226 18.95 3.11 -7.72
N ALA A 227 18.90 2.19 -8.67
CA ALA A 227 18.02 2.25 -9.84
C ALA A 227 16.91 1.19 -9.70
N SER A 228 15.81 1.39 -10.42
CA SER A 228 14.67 0.47 -10.49
C SER A 228 15.10 -0.96 -10.85
N GLN A 229 15.33 -1.79 -9.86
CA GLN A 229 15.86 -3.15 -10.02
C GLN A 229 14.71 -4.16 -9.96
N THR A 230 13.94 -4.23 -11.03
CA THR A 230 12.74 -5.09 -11.10
C THR A 230 13.04 -6.56 -11.40
N ASP A 231 14.27 -6.91 -11.73
CA ASP A 231 14.71 -8.29 -12.01
C ASP A 231 14.37 -9.27 -10.88
N ALA A 232 14.52 -8.84 -9.61
CA ALA A 232 14.15 -9.68 -8.48
C ALA A 232 12.65 -10.09 -8.48
N PHE A 233 11.78 -9.31 -9.11
CA PHE A 233 10.35 -9.62 -9.26
C PHE A 233 10.05 -10.45 -10.52
N LEU A 234 10.91 -10.35 -11.55
CA LEU A 234 10.71 -10.96 -12.86
C LEU A 234 11.29 -12.37 -12.96
N GLU A 235 12.32 -12.66 -12.18
CA GLU A 235 13.05 -13.95 -12.23
C GLU A 235 12.46 -15.04 -11.32
N ASN A 236 11.20 -14.91 -10.93
CA ASN A 236 10.51 -15.91 -10.11
C ASN A 236 10.34 -17.26 -10.85
N PRO A 237 10.50 -18.41 -10.14
CA PRO A 237 10.94 -18.55 -8.75
C PRO A 237 12.45 -18.47 -8.56
N HIS A 238 12.87 -17.98 -7.40
CA HIS A 238 14.26 -18.11 -6.94
C HIS A 238 14.43 -19.44 -6.20
N HIS A 239 15.42 -20.25 -6.60
CA HIS A 239 15.70 -21.54 -5.95
C HIS A 239 16.69 -21.33 -4.79
N LEU A 240 16.16 -21.20 -3.57
CA LEU A 240 16.94 -20.86 -2.37
C LEU A 240 16.65 -21.83 -1.22
N ARG A 241 17.70 -22.29 -0.54
CA ARG A 241 17.57 -23.16 0.65
C ARG A 241 16.68 -24.40 0.44
N GLY A 242 16.67 -24.95 -0.79
CA GLY A 242 15.87 -26.11 -1.16
C GLY A 242 14.38 -25.85 -1.36
N ARG A 243 13.97 -24.58 -1.50
CA ARG A 243 12.60 -24.14 -1.76
C ARG A 243 12.53 -23.24 -2.99
N GLU A 244 11.35 -23.10 -3.53
CA GLU A 244 11.01 -22.10 -4.55
C GLU A 244 10.44 -20.85 -3.87
N LEU A 245 11.20 -19.75 -3.94
CA LEU A 245 10.80 -18.47 -3.39
C LEU A 245 10.33 -17.55 -4.52
N TYR A 246 9.13 -17.01 -4.35
CA TYR A 246 8.47 -16.04 -5.23
C TYR A 246 8.46 -14.69 -4.53
N TYR A 247 9.12 -13.71 -5.10
CA TYR A 247 9.21 -12.37 -4.57
C TYR A 247 8.40 -11.40 -5.42
N SER A 248 7.46 -10.68 -4.81
CA SER A 248 6.62 -9.70 -5.51
C SER A 248 7.13 -8.28 -5.35
N GLY A 249 6.66 -7.38 -6.21
CA GLY A 249 6.68 -5.95 -5.92
C GLY A 249 5.80 -5.60 -4.71
N ALA A 250 5.94 -4.39 -4.20
CA ALA A 250 5.16 -3.87 -3.10
C ALA A 250 3.66 -3.86 -3.43
N ILE A 251 2.82 -4.19 -2.45
CA ILE A 251 1.37 -4.25 -2.64
C ILE A 251 0.79 -2.93 -3.17
N GLY A 252 1.32 -1.79 -2.75
CA GLY A 252 0.89 -0.48 -3.22
C GLY A 252 1.23 -0.17 -4.68
N SER A 253 2.11 -0.97 -5.31
CA SER A 253 2.39 -0.89 -6.75
C SER A 253 1.41 -1.74 -7.59
N ALA A 254 0.59 -2.59 -6.97
CA ALA A 254 -0.39 -3.41 -7.67
C ALA A 254 -1.46 -2.54 -8.35
N PRO A 255 -1.79 -2.78 -9.62
CA PRO A 255 -2.79 -1.99 -10.35
C PRO A 255 -4.15 -1.89 -9.68
N GLU A 256 -4.57 -2.97 -9.01
CA GLU A 256 -5.84 -3.10 -8.31
C GLU A 256 -5.89 -2.28 -7.01
N PHE A 257 -4.76 -1.74 -6.55
CA PHE A 257 -4.72 -0.86 -5.39
C PHE A 257 -5.56 0.43 -5.59
N ALA A 258 -5.77 0.85 -6.85
CA ALA A 258 -6.68 1.93 -7.20
C ALA A 258 -8.11 1.70 -6.68
N GLU A 259 -8.58 0.43 -6.61
CA GLU A 259 -9.89 0.07 -6.06
C GLU A 259 -9.96 0.35 -4.56
N VAL A 260 -8.87 0.12 -3.83
CA VAL A 260 -8.76 0.43 -2.39
C VAL A 260 -8.91 1.93 -2.17
N ILE A 261 -8.23 2.75 -2.99
CA ILE A 261 -8.30 4.22 -2.89
C ILE A 261 -9.72 4.72 -3.16
N ILE A 262 -10.38 4.22 -4.21
CA ILE A 262 -11.77 4.58 -4.53
C ILE A 262 -12.73 4.19 -3.39
N ASP A 263 -12.59 2.97 -2.89
CA ASP A 263 -13.49 2.46 -1.86
C ASP A 263 -13.26 3.16 -0.51
N GLN A 264 -12.04 3.63 -0.25
CA GLN A 264 -11.74 4.45 0.92
C GLN A 264 -12.54 5.76 0.93
N ALA A 265 -12.68 6.41 -0.22
CA ALA A 265 -13.55 7.59 -0.35
C ALA A 265 -15.03 7.22 -0.21
N ARG A 266 -15.47 6.08 -0.77
CA ARG A 266 -16.86 5.61 -0.69
C ARG A 266 -17.33 5.26 0.73
N ARG A 267 -16.41 4.87 1.57
CA ARG A 267 -16.68 4.49 2.97
C ARG A 267 -16.69 5.67 3.92
N PHE A 268 -16.32 6.86 3.44
CA PHE A 268 -16.34 8.04 4.30
C PHE A 268 -17.78 8.34 4.76
N GLY A 269 -18.01 8.31 6.09
CA GLY A 269 -19.33 8.57 6.67
C GLY A 269 -20.33 7.39 6.59
N ALA A 270 -19.87 6.19 6.16
CA ALA A 270 -20.70 4.98 6.12
C ALA A 270 -20.80 4.28 7.48
#